data_8f5a10e98d6e6a00ee0ffaae40b871a6
#
_entry.id   8f5a10e98d6e6a00ee0ffaae40b871a6
#
_cell.length_a   1.000
_cell.length_b   1.000
_cell.length_c   1.000
_cell.angle_alpha   90.00
_cell.angle_beta   90.00
_cell.angle_gamma   90.00
#
_symmetry.space_group_name_H-M   'P 1'
#
loop_
_entity.id
_entity.type
_entity.pdbx_description
1 polymer ?
#
loop_
_entity_poly.entity_id
_entity_poly.type
_entity_poly.pdbx_seq_one_letter_code
_entity_poly.pdbx_strand_id
1 'polypeptide(L)'
;MPQYVNINIDGAIIHAIRGTSVLDTAIEYGFCIPHLCHVPNLSDIGACRLCIVEHVVNSRSKVTASCTLYVEEGMVIVTNSDNIRNLRHNLAELLVAQAPNSRAIQDIALRCGVKTVRYPFRNDDCVLCGRCVRVCDEIWKAQAISFVGRGKDRRVDYPFGVKPQFCKQCDSCIQLCPMTITPCEGPMKSGEERLCGKCESQLILADEMPDSCIWCRLGEGFNCGRYA
;
A
#
# COMPACT_ATOMS: atom_id res chain seq x y z
N MET A 1 22.78 20.53 5.34
CA MET A 1 21.49 21.16 5.07
C MET A 1 20.80 20.33 3.99
N PRO A 2 19.48 20.10 4.04
CA PRO A 2 18.78 19.40 2.97
C PRO A 2 18.96 20.20 1.65
N GLN A 3 19.27 19.49 0.59
CA GLN A 3 19.37 20.08 -0.75
C GLN A 3 17.98 20.01 -1.39
N TYR A 4 17.41 21.16 -1.72
CA TYR A 4 16.16 21.24 -2.45
C TYR A 4 16.41 21.23 -3.95
N VAL A 5 15.53 20.58 -4.68
CA VAL A 5 15.55 20.46 -6.14
C VAL A 5 14.16 20.72 -6.70
N ASN A 6 14.10 21.13 -7.96
CA ASN A 6 12.83 21.34 -8.66
C ASN A 6 12.51 20.14 -9.52
N ILE A 7 11.31 19.62 -9.38
CA ILE A 7 10.76 18.56 -10.23
C ILE A 7 9.41 18.99 -10.78
N ASN A 8 9.00 18.41 -11.88
CA ASN A 8 7.68 18.61 -12.45
C ASN A 8 6.83 17.36 -12.25
N ILE A 9 5.70 17.49 -11.57
CA ILE A 9 4.70 16.42 -11.43
C ILE A 9 3.41 16.90 -12.07
N ASP A 10 2.99 16.22 -13.15
CA ASP A 10 1.76 16.52 -13.91
C ASP A 10 1.64 17.99 -14.34
N GLY A 11 2.77 18.63 -14.68
CA GLY A 11 2.83 20.04 -15.08
C GLY A 11 3.08 21.03 -13.93
N ALA A 12 2.94 20.61 -12.67
CA ALA A 12 3.25 21.46 -11.51
C ALA A 12 4.74 21.37 -11.14
N ILE A 13 5.35 22.52 -10.87
CA ILE A 13 6.73 22.60 -10.37
C ILE A 13 6.70 22.45 -8.86
N ILE A 14 7.43 21.47 -8.35
CA ILE A 14 7.49 21.08 -6.95
C ILE A 14 8.91 21.29 -6.43
N HIS A 15 9.04 21.94 -5.26
CA HIS A 15 10.29 22.06 -4.52
C HIS A 15 10.42 20.89 -3.55
N ALA A 16 11.23 19.91 -3.89
CA ALA A 16 11.38 18.68 -3.13
C ALA A 16 12.77 18.53 -2.52
N ILE A 17 12.89 17.76 -1.48
CA ILE A 17 14.18 17.40 -0.89
C ILE A 17 14.82 16.32 -1.78
N ARG A 18 16.04 16.58 -2.24
CA ARG A 18 16.79 15.61 -3.04
C ARG A 18 16.97 14.29 -2.29
N GLY A 19 16.69 13.18 -2.97
CA GLY A 19 16.84 11.84 -2.41
C GLY A 19 15.63 11.33 -1.61
N THR A 20 14.54 12.12 -1.47
CA THR A 20 13.24 11.58 -1.04
C THR A 20 12.62 10.77 -2.18
N SER A 21 11.69 9.86 -1.87
CA SER A 21 11.01 9.14 -2.92
C SER A 21 10.02 10.06 -3.67
N VAL A 22 9.83 9.81 -4.97
CA VAL A 22 8.81 10.52 -5.75
C VAL A 22 7.41 10.27 -5.18
N LEU A 23 7.17 9.10 -4.58
CA LEU A 23 5.88 8.80 -3.94
C LEU A 23 5.64 9.68 -2.72
N ASP A 24 6.61 9.75 -1.78
CA ASP A 24 6.48 10.57 -0.57
C ASP A 24 6.30 12.04 -0.92
N THR A 25 7.12 12.53 -1.86
CA THR A 25 7.01 13.91 -2.37
C THR A 25 5.62 14.15 -2.97
N ALA A 26 5.12 13.25 -3.81
CA ALA A 26 3.80 13.39 -4.43
C ALA A 26 2.68 13.42 -3.38
N ILE A 27 2.75 12.56 -2.36
CA ILE A 27 1.78 12.54 -1.25
C ILE A 27 1.82 13.86 -0.46
N GLU A 28 3.00 14.35 -0.13
CA GLU A 28 3.19 15.61 0.61
C GLU A 28 2.56 16.80 -0.12
N TYR A 29 2.63 16.82 -1.45
CA TYR A 29 2.02 17.88 -2.28
C TYR A 29 0.59 17.56 -2.75
N GLY A 30 -0.05 16.53 -2.18
CA GLY A 30 -1.46 16.22 -2.41
C GLY A 30 -1.77 15.45 -3.70
N PHE A 31 -0.76 14.91 -4.38
CA PHE A 31 -0.99 14.03 -5.53
C PHE A 31 -1.43 12.65 -5.06
N CYS A 32 -2.54 12.17 -5.60
CA CYS A 32 -3.07 10.84 -5.25
C CYS A 32 -2.45 9.74 -6.12
N ILE A 33 -1.44 9.05 -5.60
CA ILE A 33 -0.83 7.89 -6.25
C ILE A 33 -1.22 6.62 -5.49
N PRO A 34 -1.97 5.69 -6.08
CA PRO A 34 -2.33 4.44 -5.43
C PRO A 34 -1.10 3.63 -5.04
N HIS A 35 -1.06 3.12 -3.82
CA HIS A 35 0.02 2.30 -3.31
C HIS A 35 -0.50 1.28 -2.29
N LEU A 36 0.20 0.17 -2.11
CA LEU A 36 -0.16 -0.86 -1.14
C LEU A 36 1.02 -1.24 -0.25
N CYS A 37 2.21 -1.49 -0.81
CA CYS A 37 3.34 -1.96 -0.03
C CYS A 37 4.11 -0.85 0.69
N HIS A 38 4.00 0.40 0.25
CA HIS A 38 4.60 1.55 0.92
C HIS A 38 3.99 1.74 2.31
N VAL A 39 4.83 2.03 3.30
CA VAL A 39 4.47 2.39 4.67
C VAL A 39 5.48 3.44 5.15
N PRO A 40 5.05 4.58 5.68
CA PRO A 40 5.97 5.57 6.24
C PRO A 40 6.94 4.94 7.26
N ASN A 41 8.20 5.37 7.21
CA ASN A 41 9.28 4.88 8.08
C ASN A 41 9.71 3.41 7.87
N LEU A 42 9.26 2.77 6.81
CA LEU A 42 9.81 1.49 6.35
C LEU A 42 10.45 1.65 4.97
N SER A 43 11.48 0.87 4.69
CA SER A 43 12.15 0.89 3.38
C SER A 43 11.19 0.50 2.25
N ASP A 44 11.32 1.12 1.09
CA ASP A 44 10.49 0.80 -0.07
C ASP A 44 11.08 -0.34 -0.89
N ILE A 45 10.23 -1.30 -1.27
CA ILE A 45 10.64 -2.48 -2.05
C ILE A 45 9.96 -2.58 -3.42
N GLY A 46 9.03 -1.68 -3.73
CA GLY A 46 8.33 -1.64 -5.02
C GLY A 46 7.54 -2.91 -5.35
N ALA A 47 7.09 -3.69 -4.36
CA ALA A 47 6.51 -5.02 -4.56
C ALA A 47 5.14 -4.97 -5.25
N CYS A 48 4.23 -4.09 -4.84
CA CYS A 48 2.85 -4.07 -5.33
C CYS A 48 2.68 -3.44 -6.72
N ARG A 49 3.63 -2.63 -7.16
CA ARG A 49 3.63 -1.91 -8.44
C ARG A 49 2.46 -0.94 -8.67
N LEU A 50 1.62 -0.68 -7.68
CA LEU A 50 0.50 0.26 -7.83
C LEU A 50 0.96 1.70 -7.98
N CYS A 51 2.08 2.06 -7.35
CA CYS A 51 2.63 3.42 -7.38
C CYS A 51 3.41 3.75 -8.65
N ILE A 52 3.19 3.03 -9.75
CA ILE A 52 3.86 3.30 -11.02
C ILE A 52 3.51 4.69 -11.54
N VAL A 53 4.52 5.35 -12.09
CA VAL A 53 4.44 6.66 -12.77
C VAL A 53 5.25 6.59 -14.06
N GLU A 54 5.03 7.54 -14.95
CA GLU A 54 5.92 7.75 -16.09
C GLU A 54 7.00 8.78 -15.71
N HIS A 55 8.24 8.37 -15.77
CA HIS A 55 9.40 9.24 -15.68
C HIS A 55 9.86 9.57 -17.09
N VAL A 56 9.77 10.84 -17.47
CA VAL A 56 10.13 11.32 -18.80
C VAL A 56 11.59 11.74 -18.82
N VAL A 57 12.39 11.04 -19.63
CA VAL A 57 13.83 11.32 -19.82
C VAL A 57 14.12 11.40 -21.31
N ASN A 58 14.70 12.50 -21.77
CA ASN A 58 15.05 12.74 -23.19
C ASN A 58 13.87 12.45 -24.13
N SER A 59 12.69 12.98 -23.82
CA SER A 59 11.44 12.79 -24.56
C SER A 59 10.95 11.33 -24.65
N ARG A 60 11.51 10.43 -23.85
CA ARG A 60 11.04 9.05 -23.73
C ARG A 60 10.42 8.84 -22.35
N SER A 61 9.26 8.22 -22.32
CA SER A 61 8.59 7.86 -21.10
C SER A 61 8.99 6.45 -20.65
N LYS A 62 9.37 6.33 -19.36
CA LYS A 62 9.68 5.05 -18.71
C LYS A 62 8.76 4.85 -17.53
N VAL A 63 8.01 3.74 -17.53
CA VAL A 63 7.17 3.37 -16.37
C VAL A 63 8.06 2.82 -15.24
N THR A 64 7.93 3.42 -14.06
CA THR A 64 8.70 3.03 -12.87
C THR A 64 7.86 3.15 -11.60
N ALA A 65 8.24 2.47 -10.52
CA ALA A 65 7.58 2.61 -9.23
C ALA A 65 8.07 3.87 -8.52
N SER A 66 7.17 4.79 -8.19
CA SER A 66 7.52 6.08 -7.56
C SER A 66 8.10 5.94 -6.15
N CYS A 67 7.75 4.88 -5.42
CA CYS A 67 8.31 4.64 -4.08
C CYS A 67 9.81 4.30 -4.10
N THR A 68 10.34 3.75 -5.20
CA THR A 68 11.75 3.42 -5.37
C THR A 68 12.48 4.34 -6.33
N LEU A 69 11.84 5.39 -6.79
CA LEU A 69 12.42 6.44 -7.63
C LEU A 69 12.70 7.66 -6.74
N TYR A 70 13.96 8.05 -6.64
CA TYR A 70 14.38 9.17 -5.81
C TYR A 70 14.43 10.47 -6.58
N VAL A 71 14.05 11.55 -5.91
CA VAL A 71 13.94 12.90 -6.47
C VAL A 71 15.32 13.45 -6.82
N GLU A 72 15.46 13.92 -8.07
CA GLU A 72 16.61 14.61 -8.61
C GLU A 72 16.18 15.87 -9.38
N GLU A 73 17.09 16.83 -9.56
CA GLU A 73 16.83 18.08 -10.26
C GLU A 73 16.32 17.86 -11.69
N GLY A 74 15.27 18.57 -12.05
CA GLY A 74 14.74 18.60 -13.42
C GLY A 74 13.92 17.36 -13.82
N MET A 75 13.57 16.46 -12.88
CA MET A 75 12.74 15.30 -13.18
C MET A 75 11.35 15.73 -13.65
N VAL A 76 10.83 15.01 -14.65
CA VAL A 76 9.46 15.17 -15.15
C VAL A 76 8.70 13.87 -14.94
N ILE A 77 7.65 13.94 -14.14
CA ILE A 77 6.85 12.81 -13.70
C ILE A 77 5.40 13.00 -14.15
N VAL A 78 4.82 11.98 -14.77
CA VAL A 78 3.40 11.93 -15.11
C VAL A 78 2.75 10.81 -14.30
N THR A 79 1.79 11.20 -13.46
CA THR A 79 1.18 10.27 -12.49
C THR A 79 -0.08 9.61 -13.03
N ASN A 80 -0.75 10.19 -14.02
CA ASN A 80 -2.10 9.78 -14.41
C ASN A 80 -2.34 9.81 -15.92
N SER A 81 -1.40 9.28 -16.73
CA SER A 81 -1.62 9.06 -18.18
C SER A 81 -2.60 7.90 -18.41
N ASP A 82 -3.16 7.80 -19.63
CA ASP A 82 -4.00 6.67 -20.04
C ASP A 82 -3.29 5.34 -19.86
N ASN A 83 -2.01 5.29 -20.21
CA ASN A 83 -1.17 4.12 -20.04
C ASN A 83 -1.04 3.72 -18.56
N ILE A 84 -0.75 4.68 -17.69
CA ILE A 84 -0.65 4.44 -16.22
C ILE A 84 -2.00 3.98 -15.65
N ARG A 85 -3.11 4.59 -16.05
CA ARG A 85 -4.46 4.16 -15.61
C ARG A 85 -4.74 2.72 -16.00
N ASN A 86 -4.46 2.36 -17.26
CA ASN A 86 -4.67 0.99 -17.76
C ASN A 86 -3.79 -0.03 -17.04
N LEU A 87 -2.52 0.29 -16.80
CA LEU A 87 -1.61 -0.59 -16.06
C LEU A 87 -2.07 -0.79 -14.61
N ARG A 88 -2.43 0.29 -13.91
CA ARG A 88 -2.95 0.21 -12.54
C ARG A 88 -4.26 -0.56 -12.45
N HIS A 89 -5.16 -0.36 -13.41
CA HIS A 89 -6.40 -1.13 -13.50
C HIS A 89 -6.12 -2.63 -13.56
N ASN A 90 -5.24 -3.07 -14.46
CA ASN A 90 -4.88 -4.48 -14.59
C ASN A 90 -4.20 -5.05 -13.34
N LEU A 91 -3.32 -4.27 -12.72
CA LEU A 91 -2.66 -4.68 -11.46
C LEU A 91 -3.66 -4.80 -10.31
N ALA A 92 -4.58 -3.85 -10.19
CA ALA A 92 -5.61 -3.87 -9.16
C ALA A 92 -6.59 -5.04 -9.36
N GLU A 93 -6.97 -5.34 -10.61
CA GLU A 93 -7.79 -6.49 -10.96
C GLU A 93 -7.14 -7.82 -10.53
N LEU A 94 -5.83 -7.98 -10.78
CA LEU A 94 -5.07 -9.17 -10.33
C LEU A 94 -5.04 -9.28 -8.80
N LEU A 95 -4.90 -8.16 -8.08
CA LEU A 95 -4.93 -8.15 -6.63
C LEU A 95 -6.31 -8.56 -6.08
N VAL A 96 -7.40 -8.09 -6.69
CA VAL A 96 -8.76 -8.53 -6.32
C VAL A 96 -8.94 -10.01 -6.59
N ALA A 97 -8.48 -10.51 -7.74
CA ALA A 97 -8.54 -11.95 -8.04
C ALA A 97 -7.78 -12.79 -7.00
N GLN A 98 -6.65 -12.28 -6.50
CA GLN A 98 -5.86 -12.95 -5.48
C GLN A 98 -6.51 -12.87 -4.09
N ALA A 99 -7.04 -11.72 -3.71
CA ALA A 99 -7.53 -11.44 -2.36
C ALA A 99 -8.86 -10.65 -2.37
N PRO A 100 -9.96 -11.27 -2.85
CA PRO A 100 -11.24 -10.59 -3.06
C PRO A 100 -11.88 -10.11 -1.76
N ASN A 101 -11.57 -10.73 -0.63
CA ASN A 101 -12.18 -10.42 0.67
C ASN A 101 -11.42 -9.33 1.45
N SER A 102 -10.31 -8.82 0.92
CA SER A 102 -9.59 -7.73 1.56
C SER A 102 -10.21 -6.38 1.21
N ARG A 103 -10.68 -5.66 2.23
CA ARG A 103 -11.23 -4.31 2.04
C ARG A 103 -10.21 -3.36 1.44
N ALA A 104 -8.96 -3.39 1.91
CA ALA A 104 -7.91 -2.54 1.37
C ALA A 104 -7.67 -2.78 -0.13
N ILE A 105 -7.76 -4.02 -0.58
CA ILE A 105 -7.64 -4.36 -2.00
C ILE A 105 -8.86 -3.88 -2.78
N GLN A 106 -10.07 -4.05 -2.25
CA GLN A 106 -11.31 -3.59 -2.87
C GLN A 106 -11.30 -2.05 -3.04
N ASP A 107 -10.89 -1.30 -2.02
CA ASP A 107 -10.80 0.15 -2.08
C ASP A 107 -9.79 0.63 -3.15
N ILE A 108 -8.64 -0.03 -3.24
CA ILE A 108 -7.65 0.25 -4.30
C ILE A 108 -8.24 -0.07 -5.68
N ALA A 109 -8.93 -1.18 -5.82
CA ALA A 109 -9.54 -1.59 -7.08
C ALA A 109 -10.60 -0.59 -7.57
N LEU A 110 -11.45 -0.11 -6.66
CA LEU A 110 -12.44 0.93 -6.97
C LEU A 110 -11.77 2.21 -7.47
N ARG A 111 -10.70 2.67 -6.81
CA ARG A 111 -9.91 3.84 -7.24
C ARG A 111 -9.23 3.64 -8.59
N CYS A 112 -8.83 2.41 -8.89
CA CYS A 112 -8.26 2.05 -10.19
C CYS A 112 -9.34 1.75 -11.26
N GLY A 113 -10.62 1.97 -10.96
CA GLY A 113 -11.74 1.81 -11.88
C GLY A 113 -12.10 0.36 -12.20
N VAL A 114 -11.71 -0.61 -11.35
CA VAL A 114 -12.07 -2.03 -11.51
C VAL A 114 -13.52 -2.21 -11.12
N LYS A 115 -14.35 -2.63 -12.09
CA LYS A 115 -15.78 -2.93 -11.88
C LYS A 115 -16.06 -4.43 -11.93
N THR A 116 -15.28 -5.16 -12.69
CA THR A 116 -15.41 -6.60 -12.91
C THR A 116 -14.02 -7.24 -12.91
N VAL A 117 -13.93 -8.49 -12.50
CA VAL A 117 -12.66 -9.24 -12.45
C VAL A 117 -12.71 -10.36 -13.48
N ARG A 118 -11.75 -10.34 -14.43
CA ARG A 118 -11.65 -11.32 -15.51
C ARG A 118 -11.00 -12.65 -15.08
N TYR A 119 -10.32 -12.64 -13.93
CA TYR A 119 -9.56 -13.78 -13.45
C TYR A 119 -10.31 -14.56 -12.37
N PRO A 120 -10.08 -15.88 -12.24
CA PRO A 120 -10.67 -16.66 -11.16
C PRO A 120 -10.16 -16.20 -9.79
N PHE A 121 -11.05 -16.16 -8.82
CA PHE A 121 -10.69 -15.80 -7.44
C PHE A 121 -9.88 -16.93 -6.77
N ARG A 122 -8.81 -16.57 -6.10
CA ARG A 122 -7.92 -17.49 -5.40
C ARG A 122 -8.16 -17.53 -3.89
N ASN A 123 -8.63 -16.41 -3.32
CA ASN A 123 -8.77 -16.23 -1.87
C ASN A 123 -7.47 -16.49 -1.09
N ASP A 124 -6.36 -16.02 -1.62
CA ASP A 124 -5.08 -16.10 -0.91
C ASP A 124 -5.10 -15.15 0.31
N ASP A 125 -4.54 -15.62 1.42
CA ASP A 125 -4.44 -14.81 2.64
C ASP A 125 -3.25 -13.82 2.61
N CYS A 126 -2.52 -13.77 1.51
CA CYS A 126 -1.32 -12.95 1.38
C CYS A 126 -1.08 -12.50 -0.06
N VAL A 127 -0.86 -11.18 -0.25
CA VAL A 127 -0.46 -10.57 -1.52
C VAL A 127 1.03 -10.25 -1.60
N LEU A 128 1.83 -10.82 -0.72
CA LEU A 128 3.31 -10.70 -0.68
C LEU A 128 3.81 -9.23 -0.66
N CYS A 129 3.06 -8.32 -0.06
CA CYS A 129 3.43 -6.90 -0.01
C CYS A 129 4.65 -6.59 0.88
N GLY A 130 5.06 -7.52 1.76
CA GLY A 130 6.26 -7.42 2.58
C GLY A 130 6.21 -6.45 3.74
N ARG A 131 5.08 -5.83 4.07
CA ARG A 131 4.96 -4.91 5.22
C ARG A 131 5.34 -5.61 6.53
N CYS A 132 4.81 -6.80 6.75
CA CYS A 132 5.06 -7.61 7.93
C CYS A 132 6.54 -8.00 8.09
N VAL A 133 7.21 -8.36 7.01
CA VAL A 133 8.64 -8.71 7.02
C VAL A 133 9.48 -7.49 7.38
N ARG A 134 9.21 -6.35 6.75
CA ARG A 134 9.97 -5.11 6.97
C ARG A 134 9.78 -4.54 8.38
N VAL A 135 8.56 -4.52 8.91
CA VAL A 135 8.37 -4.04 10.29
C VAL A 135 9.08 -4.93 11.30
N CYS A 136 9.10 -6.24 11.08
CA CYS A 136 9.81 -7.18 11.94
C CYS A 136 11.32 -6.98 11.89
N ASP A 137 11.87 -6.69 10.71
CA ASP A 137 13.30 -6.46 10.52
C ASP A 137 13.72 -5.03 10.88
N GLU A 138 13.05 -4.02 10.35
CA GLU A 138 13.52 -2.63 10.41
C GLU A 138 13.20 -1.93 11.72
N ILE A 139 12.01 -2.19 12.29
CA ILE A 139 11.57 -1.55 13.54
C ILE A 139 11.97 -2.37 14.76
N TRP A 140 11.63 -3.66 14.74
CA TRP A 140 11.86 -4.54 15.89
C TRP A 140 13.21 -5.23 15.88
N LYS A 141 13.93 -5.21 14.75
CA LYS A 141 15.24 -5.91 14.56
C LYS A 141 15.18 -7.39 14.90
N ALA A 142 13.98 -7.97 14.85
CA ALA A 142 13.72 -9.33 15.31
C ALA A 142 13.96 -10.38 14.23
N GLN A 143 13.79 -10.02 12.94
CA GLN A 143 13.98 -10.90 11.78
C GLN A 143 13.28 -12.26 11.91
N ALA A 144 12.15 -12.28 12.65
CA ALA A 144 11.44 -13.51 13.01
C ALA A 144 10.69 -14.13 11.84
N ILE A 145 10.31 -13.31 10.84
CA ILE A 145 9.58 -13.73 9.66
C ILE A 145 10.29 -13.26 8.40
N SER A 146 10.21 -14.04 7.35
CA SER A 146 10.82 -13.72 6.07
C SER A 146 10.03 -14.30 4.90
N PHE A 147 10.42 -13.96 3.68
CA PHE A 147 9.93 -14.62 2.49
C PHE A 147 10.63 -15.99 2.34
N VAL A 148 9.84 -17.05 2.24
CA VAL A 148 10.32 -18.42 1.98
C VAL A 148 9.71 -18.96 0.70
N GLY A 149 10.38 -19.92 0.08
CA GLY A 149 9.96 -20.50 -1.19
C GLY A 149 10.23 -19.63 -2.41
N ARG A 150 9.84 -20.10 -3.58
CA ARG A 150 10.04 -19.44 -4.88
C ARG A 150 8.80 -19.55 -5.76
N GLY A 151 8.64 -18.61 -6.67
CA GLY A 151 7.54 -18.60 -7.64
C GLY A 151 6.18 -18.68 -6.94
N LYS A 152 5.36 -19.63 -7.34
CA LYS A 152 4.01 -19.86 -6.80
C LYS A 152 3.99 -20.30 -5.33
N ASP A 153 5.10 -20.88 -4.84
CA ASP A 153 5.21 -21.38 -3.46
C ASP A 153 5.84 -20.35 -2.51
N ARG A 154 6.10 -19.13 -3.02
CA ARG A 154 6.60 -18.02 -2.19
C ARG A 154 5.53 -17.58 -1.19
N ARG A 155 5.92 -17.52 0.08
CA ARG A 155 5.07 -17.09 1.18
C ARG A 155 5.87 -16.37 2.26
N VAL A 156 5.19 -15.75 3.18
CA VAL A 156 5.79 -15.23 4.42
C VAL A 156 5.66 -16.32 5.48
N ASP A 157 6.76 -16.68 6.13
CA ASP A 157 6.78 -17.73 7.14
C ASP A 157 7.92 -17.50 8.14
N TYR A 158 7.93 -18.27 9.22
CA TYR A 158 9.03 -18.32 10.17
C TYR A 158 10.17 -19.17 9.60
N PRO A 159 11.44 -18.82 9.84
CA PRO A 159 12.57 -19.67 9.51
C PRO A 159 12.38 -21.06 10.13
N PHE A 160 12.53 -22.09 9.30
CA PHE A 160 12.34 -23.50 9.69
C PHE A 160 10.96 -23.85 10.27
N GLY A 161 9.94 -22.99 10.05
CA GLY A 161 8.58 -23.22 10.55
C GLY A 161 8.41 -23.04 12.06
N VAL A 162 9.41 -22.51 12.76
CA VAL A 162 9.37 -22.35 14.23
C VAL A 162 9.08 -20.89 14.61
N LYS A 163 7.93 -20.66 15.27
CA LYS A 163 7.56 -19.35 15.80
C LYS A 163 8.40 -19.02 17.04
N PRO A 164 9.20 -17.92 17.00
CA PRO A 164 9.98 -17.49 18.17
C PRO A 164 9.08 -17.10 19.37
N GLN A 165 9.56 -17.35 20.61
CA GLN A 165 8.78 -17.04 21.81
C GLN A 165 8.39 -15.57 21.93
N PHE A 166 9.28 -14.65 21.57
CA PHE A 166 9.02 -13.21 21.65
C PHE A 166 7.92 -12.72 20.69
N CYS A 167 7.59 -13.49 19.63
CA CYS A 167 6.46 -13.18 18.76
C CYS A 167 5.08 -13.26 19.43
N LYS A 168 4.98 -13.85 20.63
CA LYS A 168 3.71 -13.96 21.36
C LYS A 168 3.20 -12.62 21.90
N GLN A 169 4.08 -11.62 22.02
CA GLN A 169 3.79 -10.31 22.60
C GLN A 169 3.82 -9.16 21.60
N CYS A 170 4.20 -9.43 20.34
CA CYS A 170 4.35 -8.43 19.30
C CYS A 170 3.41 -8.72 18.13
N ASP A 171 2.38 -7.93 17.96
CA ASP A 171 1.38 -8.09 16.88
C ASP A 171 1.60 -7.13 15.69
N SER A 172 2.75 -6.44 15.60
CA SER A 172 3.01 -5.40 14.60
C SER A 172 2.87 -5.89 13.16
N CYS A 173 3.28 -7.13 12.86
CA CYS A 173 3.13 -7.70 11.52
C CYS A 173 1.67 -7.95 11.15
N ILE A 174 0.82 -8.27 12.13
CA ILE A 174 -0.62 -8.45 11.94
C ILE A 174 -1.26 -7.08 11.74
N GLN A 175 -0.87 -6.11 12.54
CA GLN A 175 -1.41 -4.76 12.50
C GLN A 175 -1.14 -4.02 11.19
N LEU A 176 0.01 -4.25 10.57
CA LEU A 176 0.39 -3.63 9.30
C LEU A 176 -0.08 -4.41 8.07
N CYS A 177 -0.64 -5.61 8.25
CA CYS A 177 -1.03 -6.45 7.14
C CYS A 177 -2.34 -5.95 6.49
N PRO A 178 -2.35 -5.62 5.19
CA PRO A 178 -3.58 -5.21 4.52
C PRO A 178 -4.59 -6.35 4.32
N MET A 179 -4.17 -7.59 4.58
CA MET A 179 -4.99 -8.80 4.46
C MET A 179 -5.61 -9.22 5.77
N THR A 180 -4.87 -9.05 6.86
CA THR A 180 -5.40 -9.26 8.20
C THR A 180 -6.02 -7.96 8.66
N ILE A 181 -7.32 -7.87 8.45
CA ILE A 181 -8.17 -7.12 9.33
C ILE A 181 -7.68 -5.69 9.56
N THR A 182 -8.18 -4.82 8.78
CA THR A 182 -8.44 -3.52 9.41
C THR A 182 -9.28 -3.81 10.66
N PRO A 183 -9.09 -3.07 11.76
CA PRO A 183 -9.87 -3.25 12.99
C PRO A 183 -11.38 -3.21 12.78
N CYS A 184 -11.79 -2.80 11.61
CA CYS A 184 -13.17 -2.68 11.15
C CYS A 184 -13.64 -3.85 10.27
N GLU A 185 -12.82 -4.86 10.02
CA GLU A 185 -13.19 -6.03 9.23
C GLU A 185 -13.66 -7.18 10.13
N GLY A 186 -14.92 -7.29 10.27
CA GLY A 186 -15.54 -8.59 10.38
C GLY A 186 -16.08 -8.96 9.00
N PRO A 187 -16.34 -10.26 8.70
CA PRO A 187 -16.99 -10.65 7.48
C PRO A 187 -18.34 -9.89 7.39
N MET A 188 -18.41 -8.94 6.46
CA MET A 188 -19.62 -8.16 6.24
C MET A 188 -20.63 -9.06 5.56
N LYS A 189 -21.56 -9.57 6.32
CA LYS A 189 -22.85 -9.98 5.77
C LYS A 189 -23.65 -8.71 5.58
N SER A 190 -24.18 -8.52 4.38
CA SER A 190 -25.06 -7.40 4.06
C SER A 190 -26.18 -7.32 5.11
N GLY A 191 -26.27 -6.20 5.84
CA GLY A 191 -27.35 -5.89 6.78
C GLY A 191 -27.05 -6.05 8.27
N GLU A 192 -25.86 -6.43 8.70
CA GLU A 192 -25.51 -6.48 10.13
C GLU A 192 -24.70 -5.26 10.56
N GLU A 193 -25.18 -4.52 11.54
CA GLU A 193 -24.43 -3.51 12.26
C GLU A 193 -23.32 -4.20 13.08
N ARG A 194 -22.07 -3.78 12.91
CA ARG A 194 -20.96 -4.32 13.68
C ARG A 194 -20.20 -3.22 14.40
N LEU A 195 -19.77 -3.55 15.61
CA LEU A 195 -18.86 -2.73 16.39
C LEU A 195 -17.41 -3.08 16.01
N CYS A 196 -16.57 -2.06 15.89
CA CYS A 196 -15.13 -2.29 15.80
C CYS A 196 -14.62 -2.92 17.09
N GLY A 197 -14.05 -4.11 17.04
CA GLY A 197 -13.58 -4.85 18.22
C GLY A 197 -12.47 -4.13 19.01
N LYS A 198 -11.94 -3.00 18.52
CA LYS A 198 -10.91 -2.21 19.22
C LYS A 198 -11.44 -0.90 19.81
N CYS A 199 -12.44 -0.29 19.21
CA CYS A 199 -12.99 0.98 19.69
C CYS A 199 -14.49 0.90 20.04
N GLU A 200 -15.10 -0.28 19.88
CA GLU A 200 -16.54 -0.52 20.12
C GLU A 200 -17.47 0.48 19.40
N SER A 201 -16.92 1.21 18.41
CA SER A 201 -17.68 2.13 17.61
C SER A 201 -18.44 1.40 16.52
N GLN A 202 -19.63 1.86 16.24
CA GLN A 202 -20.49 1.35 15.19
C GLN A 202 -19.79 1.50 13.84
N LEU A 203 -19.68 0.41 13.10
CA LEU A 203 -19.15 0.43 11.74
C LEU A 203 -20.19 1.02 10.82
N ILE A 204 -20.11 2.31 10.58
CA ILE A 204 -20.94 3.00 9.60
C ILE A 204 -20.37 2.66 8.22
N LEU A 205 -21.27 2.17 7.36
CA LEU A 205 -20.96 1.90 5.96
C LEU A 205 -20.37 3.15 5.30
N ALA A 206 -19.18 3.01 4.82
CA ALA A 206 -18.48 3.77 3.78
C ALA A 206 -18.03 5.21 4.08
N ASP A 207 -18.72 6.06 4.84
CA ASP A 207 -18.42 7.48 4.75
C ASP A 207 -17.90 8.16 6.03
N GLU A 208 -18.01 7.56 7.20
CA GLU A 208 -17.55 8.18 8.44
C GLU A 208 -16.86 7.18 9.37
N MET A 209 -15.55 7.15 9.34
CA MET A 209 -14.77 6.45 10.38
C MET A 209 -14.62 7.37 11.61
N PRO A 210 -14.82 6.85 12.83
CA PRO A 210 -14.69 7.68 14.04
C PRO A 210 -13.27 8.22 14.18
N ASP A 211 -13.15 9.52 14.48
CA ASP A 211 -11.88 10.23 14.69
C ASP A 211 -11.02 9.66 15.82
N SER A 212 -11.60 8.79 16.64
CA SER A 212 -10.97 8.15 17.79
C SER A 212 -10.28 6.83 17.49
N CYS A 213 -10.45 6.25 16.31
CA CYS A 213 -9.79 5.00 15.96
C CYS A 213 -8.29 5.23 15.72
N ILE A 214 -7.45 4.57 16.54
CA ILE A 214 -5.99 4.65 16.42
C ILE A 214 -5.49 4.26 15.03
N TRP A 215 -6.24 3.41 14.33
CA TRP A 215 -5.97 2.97 12.97
C TRP A 215 -6.29 4.05 11.94
N CYS A 216 -7.26 4.91 12.23
CA CYS A 216 -7.51 6.11 11.43
C CYS A 216 -6.43 7.16 11.64
N ARG A 217 -5.79 7.21 12.81
CA ARG A 217 -4.63 8.09 13.08
C ARG A 217 -3.32 7.55 12.51
N LEU A 218 -3.13 6.23 12.51
CA LEU A 218 -2.06 5.58 11.76
C LEU A 218 -2.32 5.63 10.25
N GLY A 219 -3.54 5.98 9.87
CA GLY A 219 -4.04 6.07 8.51
C GLY A 219 -3.64 7.31 7.74
N GLU A 220 -2.78 8.19 8.25
CA GLU A 220 -2.10 9.19 7.41
C GLU A 220 -1.23 8.58 6.31
N GLY A 221 -1.26 7.28 6.17
CA GLY A 221 -0.65 6.51 5.07
C GLY A 221 -1.50 5.30 4.66
N PHE A 222 -2.53 4.98 5.39
CA PHE A 222 -3.49 3.94 5.03
C PHE A 222 -4.69 4.59 4.35
N ASN A 223 -4.96 4.22 3.13
CA ASN A 223 -6.13 4.64 2.37
C ASN A 223 -7.44 4.24 3.08
N CYS A 224 -7.76 4.91 4.15
CA CYS A 224 -9.10 5.02 4.66
C CYS A 224 -9.83 5.99 3.72
N GLY A 225 -10.91 5.62 3.06
CA GLY A 225 -11.61 6.31 1.96
C GLY A 225 -11.81 7.84 1.99
N ARG A 226 -11.08 8.57 2.83
CA ARG A 226 -11.10 10.04 2.93
C ARG A 226 -10.21 10.76 1.91
N TYR A 227 -9.41 10.04 1.13
CA TYR A 227 -8.59 10.64 0.08
C TYR A 227 -9.14 10.23 -1.29
N ALA A 228 -10.33 10.70 -1.60
CA ALA A 228 -10.86 10.76 -2.95
C ALA A 228 -10.47 12.08 -3.60
#